data_b1c94f58317626453d94c19db151d276
#
_entry.id   b1c94f58317626453d94c19db151d276
#
_cell.length_a   1.000
_cell.length_b   1.000
_cell.length_c   1.000
_cell.angle_alpha   90.00
_cell.angle_beta   90.00
_cell.angle_gamma   90.00
#
_symmetry.space_group_name_H-M   'P 1'
#
loop_
_entity.id
_entity.type
_entity.pdbx_description
1 polymer ?
#
loop_
_entity_poly.entity_id
_entity_poly.type
_entity_poly.pdbx_seq_one_letter_code
_entity_poly.pdbx_strand_id
1 'polypeptide(L)'
;MSARDFDVVVVGGGTAGAMAAVAAARCGARTCLVEAAGHLGGTCLALANITPFHNSRGEQIVRGLPQELVDRIAAHGGTQERGHLPNLAGIGGSFTPVDPEAMKLALFEMADEARAELWLHTMFVDAAVDGNRVTGVRVYNKSGFHDLRAGTVIDATGDADVAVRAGADYVQDVPEASLNATLLFRVAGVDTDAFIADARQSPHKFVLLADPYLREQLGLTPENVMRERVRDIHDCPYIYLANLVRDYVPRSDWREWEITAEDRSGWGKLKPFGSRFSIMPLPHRRDIVTLNATSITFDATDGAQLSRAEVEGQRQLHVALELLRRYIPGFRDCFLHTVLPAVSVRASRRLAGVYELTRSDVENRARFPDAIARGAYPMSVQSPTQPNVRQHLFVRDGGDYDIPYRCLLPARTDGLLVAGRCLSATREAVGSARMGAQCMAYGQAAGVAAALAAEHGVAPRAVDIHRLRETLRNQQAIV
;
A
#
# COMPACT_ATOMS: atom_id res chain seq x y z
N MET A 1 7.58 -36.71 2.00
CA MET A 1 6.97 -35.63 2.82
C MET A 1 5.47 -35.80 2.75
N SER A 2 4.75 -35.76 3.88
CA SER A 2 3.28 -35.81 3.85
C SER A 2 2.77 -34.45 3.35
N ALA A 3 1.92 -34.45 2.33
CA ALA A 3 1.22 -33.24 1.94
C ALA A 3 0.25 -32.82 3.08
N ARG A 4 0.13 -31.52 3.32
CA ARG A 4 -0.87 -30.97 4.23
C ARG A 4 -2.03 -30.42 3.43
N ASP A 5 -3.24 -30.74 3.85
CA ASP A 5 -4.47 -30.36 3.15
C ASP A 5 -5.14 -29.17 3.86
N PHE A 6 -5.51 -28.16 3.10
CA PHE A 6 -6.26 -26.98 3.53
C PHE A 6 -7.42 -26.70 2.57
N ASP A 7 -8.45 -26.03 3.02
CA ASP A 7 -9.48 -25.51 2.15
C ASP A 7 -8.96 -24.28 1.39
N VAL A 8 -8.21 -23.43 2.11
CA VAL A 8 -7.66 -22.18 1.56
C VAL A 8 -6.18 -22.04 1.95
N VAL A 9 -5.33 -21.79 0.96
CA VAL A 9 -3.95 -21.35 1.17
C VAL A 9 -3.78 -19.94 0.65
N VAL A 10 -3.33 -19.03 1.51
CA VAL A 10 -3.01 -17.64 1.16
C VAL A 10 -1.49 -17.49 1.08
N VAL A 11 -0.97 -16.98 -0.01
CA VAL A 11 0.46 -16.73 -0.20
C VAL A 11 0.74 -15.24 -0.18
N GLY A 12 1.49 -14.79 0.83
CA GLY A 12 1.80 -13.40 1.12
C GLY A 12 0.98 -12.84 2.28
N GLY A 13 1.65 -12.47 3.38
CA GLY A 13 1.07 -11.94 4.62
C GLY A 13 0.98 -10.41 4.65
N GLY A 14 0.99 -9.74 3.49
CA GLY A 14 0.67 -8.32 3.39
C GLY A 14 -0.75 -8.02 3.85
N THR A 15 -1.17 -6.74 3.79
CA THR A 15 -2.50 -6.34 4.27
C THR A 15 -3.65 -7.08 3.62
N ALA A 16 -3.58 -7.32 2.30
CA ALA A 16 -4.61 -8.08 1.59
C ALA A 16 -4.65 -9.55 2.03
N GLY A 17 -3.48 -10.21 2.09
CA GLY A 17 -3.41 -11.62 2.46
C GLY A 17 -3.76 -11.89 3.91
N ALA A 18 -3.35 -11.03 4.84
CA ALA A 18 -3.75 -11.14 6.25
C ALA A 18 -5.28 -11.07 6.41
N MET A 19 -5.94 -10.10 5.75
CA MET A 19 -7.40 -10.02 5.76
C MET A 19 -8.06 -11.20 5.07
N ALA A 20 -7.47 -11.71 3.96
CA ALA A 20 -7.99 -12.88 3.27
C ALA A 20 -7.93 -14.14 4.15
N ALA A 21 -6.82 -14.36 4.84
CA ALA A 21 -6.66 -15.50 5.75
C ALA A 21 -7.63 -15.44 6.93
N VAL A 22 -7.72 -14.28 7.60
CA VAL A 22 -8.67 -14.07 8.71
C VAL A 22 -10.11 -14.26 8.25
N ALA A 23 -10.49 -13.70 7.09
CA ALA A 23 -11.84 -13.81 6.57
C ALA A 23 -12.21 -15.26 6.21
N ALA A 24 -11.32 -15.98 5.54
CA ALA A 24 -11.55 -17.38 5.18
C ALA A 24 -11.70 -18.26 6.42
N ALA A 25 -10.80 -18.12 7.39
CA ALA A 25 -10.83 -18.90 8.64
C ALA A 25 -12.08 -18.59 9.46
N ARG A 26 -12.50 -17.32 9.59
CA ARG A 26 -13.74 -16.94 10.27
C ARG A 26 -15.01 -17.47 9.60
N CYS A 27 -14.96 -17.71 8.29
CA CYS A 27 -16.03 -18.38 7.56
C CYS A 27 -15.96 -19.93 7.68
N GLY A 28 -15.08 -20.47 8.53
CA GLY A 28 -15.00 -21.90 8.83
C GLY A 28 -14.06 -22.70 7.92
N ALA A 29 -13.38 -22.09 6.95
CA ALA A 29 -12.42 -22.76 6.09
C ALA A 29 -11.12 -23.06 6.86
N ARG A 30 -10.58 -24.27 6.70
CA ARG A 30 -9.24 -24.61 7.19
C ARG A 30 -8.20 -23.84 6.39
N THR A 31 -7.66 -22.79 6.97
CA THR A 31 -6.86 -21.78 6.26
C THR A 31 -5.41 -21.78 6.72
N CYS A 32 -4.49 -21.72 5.75
CA CYS A 32 -3.06 -21.49 5.95
C CYS A 32 -2.62 -20.18 5.30
N LEU A 33 -1.82 -19.38 5.98
CA LEU A 33 -1.17 -18.18 5.47
C LEU A 33 0.34 -18.38 5.43
N VAL A 34 0.92 -18.28 4.26
CA VAL A 34 2.37 -18.38 3.99
C VAL A 34 2.96 -16.98 3.84
N GLU A 35 3.99 -16.64 4.63
CA GLU A 35 4.68 -15.36 4.60
C GLU A 35 6.20 -15.53 4.73
N ALA A 36 6.95 -14.87 3.86
CA ALA A 36 8.42 -14.95 3.85
C ALA A 36 9.05 -14.19 5.03
N ALA A 37 8.41 -13.13 5.50
CA ALA A 37 8.85 -12.37 6.67
C ALA A 37 8.42 -13.03 7.98
N GLY A 38 8.99 -12.56 9.10
CA GLY A 38 8.58 -12.95 10.45
C GLY A 38 7.39 -12.14 11.00
N HIS A 39 6.66 -11.43 10.14
CA HIS A 39 5.54 -10.57 10.54
C HIS A 39 4.51 -10.41 9.42
N LEU A 40 3.29 -10.04 9.78
CA LEU A 40 2.22 -9.67 8.85
C LEU A 40 2.18 -8.15 8.63
N GLY A 41 1.44 -7.69 7.61
CA GLY A 41 1.15 -6.26 7.35
C GLY A 41 1.86 -5.65 6.14
N GLY A 42 2.96 -6.26 5.66
CA GLY A 42 3.63 -5.86 4.43
C GLY A 42 3.99 -4.37 4.37
N THR A 43 3.74 -3.72 3.23
CA THR A 43 4.15 -2.33 2.97
C THR A 43 3.41 -1.27 3.81
N CYS A 44 2.28 -1.58 4.44
CA CYS A 44 1.61 -0.64 5.34
C CYS A 44 2.40 -0.38 6.63
N LEU A 45 3.16 -1.37 7.11
CA LEU A 45 4.10 -1.18 8.23
C LEU A 45 5.17 -0.15 7.88
N ALA A 46 5.56 -0.13 6.61
CA ALA A 46 6.54 0.79 6.10
C ALA A 46 6.06 2.24 6.19
N LEU A 47 4.89 2.50 5.70
CA LEU A 47 4.31 3.84 5.64
C LEU A 47 3.85 4.36 7.01
N ALA A 48 3.65 3.47 8.00
CA ALA A 48 3.03 3.81 9.28
C ALA A 48 1.67 4.50 9.13
N ASN A 49 0.96 4.15 8.07
CA ASN A 49 -0.38 4.66 7.81
C ASN A 49 -1.19 3.72 6.91
N ILE A 50 -2.50 3.84 7.01
CA ILE A 50 -3.46 3.16 6.14
C ILE A 50 -4.36 4.22 5.48
N THR A 51 -4.55 4.14 4.16
CA THR A 51 -5.33 5.12 3.39
C THR A 51 -5.98 4.44 2.18
N PRO A 52 -7.13 4.96 1.67
CA PRO A 52 -8.13 5.77 2.36
C PRO A 52 -9.26 4.91 2.97
N PHE A 53 -9.81 5.30 4.10
CA PHE A 53 -11.06 4.75 4.64
C PHE A 53 -12.29 5.56 4.22
N HIS A 54 -12.09 6.84 3.87
CA HIS A 54 -13.14 7.75 3.42
C HIS A 54 -12.78 8.33 2.05
N ASN A 55 -13.80 8.64 1.27
CA ASN A 55 -13.62 9.46 0.07
C ASN A 55 -13.42 10.94 0.44
N SER A 56 -13.22 11.80 -0.56
CA SER A 56 -12.99 13.24 -0.31
C SER A 56 -14.25 14.00 0.11
N ARG A 57 -15.43 13.36 0.09
CA ARG A 57 -16.67 13.90 0.66
C ARG A 57 -16.84 13.59 2.14
N GLY A 58 -15.91 12.81 2.73
CA GLY A 58 -16.01 12.35 4.11
C GLY A 58 -16.88 11.10 4.30
N GLU A 59 -17.37 10.49 3.22
CA GLU A 59 -18.17 9.26 3.26
C GLU A 59 -17.24 8.07 3.49
N GLN A 60 -17.52 7.21 4.48
CA GLN A 60 -16.75 6.01 4.72
C GLN A 60 -16.98 5.00 3.61
N ILE A 61 -15.89 4.49 3.01
CA ILE A 61 -15.91 3.55 1.88
C ILE A 61 -15.29 2.20 2.21
N VAL A 62 -14.60 2.08 3.34
CA VAL A 62 -13.99 0.82 3.82
C VAL A 62 -14.39 0.59 5.27
N ARG A 63 -14.95 -0.60 5.55
CA ARG A 63 -15.30 -1.13 6.90
C ARG A 63 -15.03 -2.63 6.96
N GLY A 64 -15.61 -3.31 7.95
CA GLY A 64 -15.40 -4.75 8.16
C GLY A 64 -14.05 -5.03 8.83
N LEU A 65 -13.35 -6.07 8.40
CA LEU A 65 -12.04 -6.43 8.98
C LEU A 65 -10.99 -5.30 8.92
N PRO A 66 -10.92 -4.48 7.88
CA PRO A 66 -10.01 -3.33 7.88
C PRO A 66 -10.29 -2.34 9.02
N GLN A 67 -11.56 -2.09 9.34
CA GLN A 67 -11.93 -1.23 10.45
C GLN A 67 -11.61 -1.89 11.79
N GLU A 68 -11.92 -3.17 11.95
CA GLU A 68 -11.56 -3.94 13.14
C GLU A 68 -10.06 -3.89 13.42
N LEU A 69 -9.22 -4.00 12.39
CA LEU A 69 -7.77 -3.83 12.54
C LEU A 69 -7.42 -2.47 13.13
N VAL A 70 -8.00 -1.39 12.62
CA VAL A 70 -7.74 -0.03 13.13
C VAL A 70 -8.20 0.11 14.57
N ASP A 71 -9.36 -0.44 14.92
CA ASP A 71 -9.91 -0.41 16.28
C ASP A 71 -9.00 -1.17 17.26
N ARG A 72 -8.43 -2.31 16.85
CA ARG A 72 -7.45 -3.06 17.65
C ARG A 72 -6.12 -2.31 17.80
N ILE A 73 -5.63 -1.72 16.73
CA ILE A 73 -4.44 -0.86 16.80
C ILE A 73 -4.67 0.30 17.79
N ALA A 74 -5.87 0.89 17.78
CA ALA A 74 -6.25 1.93 18.74
C ALA A 74 -6.28 1.40 20.19
N ALA A 75 -6.81 0.20 20.41
CA ALA A 75 -6.82 -0.44 21.74
C ALA A 75 -5.40 -0.68 22.29
N HIS A 76 -4.43 -0.91 21.41
CA HIS A 76 -3.00 -0.98 21.76
C HIS A 76 -2.30 0.38 21.83
N GLY A 77 -3.03 1.51 21.75
CA GLY A 77 -2.46 2.86 21.74
C GLY A 77 -1.66 3.19 20.47
N GLY A 78 -1.87 2.44 19.39
CA GLY A 78 -1.09 2.53 18.15
C GLY A 78 -1.70 3.44 17.07
N THR A 79 -2.73 4.22 17.37
CA THR A 79 -3.27 5.26 16.47
C THR A 79 -3.73 6.47 17.27
N GLN A 80 -3.96 7.59 16.60
CA GLN A 80 -4.48 8.78 17.23
C GLN A 80 -5.95 8.59 17.67
N GLU A 81 -6.41 9.31 18.70
CA GLU A 81 -7.77 9.24 19.25
C GLU A 81 -8.87 9.40 18.19
N ARG A 82 -8.61 10.19 17.15
CA ARG A 82 -9.55 10.42 16.04
C ARG A 82 -9.57 9.32 14.99
N GLY A 83 -8.65 8.33 15.04
CA GLY A 83 -8.54 7.26 14.07
C GLY A 83 -8.28 7.76 12.64
N HIS A 84 -9.35 7.87 11.85
CA HIS A 84 -9.26 8.36 10.47
C HIS A 84 -9.29 9.89 10.41
N LEU A 85 -8.21 10.48 9.92
CA LEU A 85 -8.08 11.93 9.78
C LEU A 85 -8.40 12.37 8.34
N PRO A 86 -9.11 13.48 8.13
CA PRO A 86 -9.22 14.10 6.82
C PRO A 86 -7.85 14.46 6.26
N ASN A 87 -7.59 14.12 5.01
CA ASN A 87 -6.28 14.40 4.41
C ASN A 87 -6.28 15.79 3.76
N LEU A 88 -6.10 16.82 4.55
CA LEU A 88 -6.19 18.22 4.11
C LEU A 88 -4.99 18.70 3.29
N ALA A 89 -3.84 18.06 3.42
CA ALA A 89 -2.63 18.45 2.70
C ALA A 89 -2.14 17.37 1.72
N GLY A 90 -2.45 16.12 1.98
CA GLY A 90 -1.98 14.98 1.21
C GLY A 90 -3.00 14.44 0.22
N ILE A 91 -2.68 13.30 -0.39
CA ILE A 91 -3.46 12.64 -1.42
C ILE A 91 -4.45 11.65 -0.79
N GLY A 92 -5.70 11.66 -1.26
CA GLY A 92 -6.78 10.78 -0.80
C GLY A 92 -7.66 11.42 0.28
N GLY A 93 -8.86 10.88 0.48
CA GLY A 93 -9.89 11.48 1.34
C GLY A 93 -9.57 11.39 2.83
N SER A 94 -8.98 10.30 3.28
CA SER A 94 -8.58 10.13 4.68
C SER A 94 -7.23 9.46 4.84
N PHE A 95 -6.68 9.62 6.02
CA PHE A 95 -5.39 9.11 6.44
C PHE A 95 -5.51 8.53 7.86
N THR A 96 -4.98 7.34 8.07
CA THR A 96 -5.01 6.67 9.37
C THR A 96 -3.58 6.39 9.82
N PRO A 97 -2.98 7.27 10.63
CA PRO A 97 -1.67 6.99 11.19
C PRO A 97 -1.73 5.75 12.08
N VAL A 98 -0.76 4.87 11.96
CA VAL A 98 -0.69 3.64 12.76
C VAL A 98 0.73 3.42 13.25
N ASP A 99 0.87 2.94 14.49
CA ASP A 99 2.11 2.39 14.97
C ASP A 99 2.33 1.00 14.35
N PRO A 100 3.46 0.77 13.67
CA PRO A 100 3.71 -0.51 13.01
C PRO A 100 3.78 -1.69 13.96
N GLU A 101 4.27 -1.51 15.18
CA GLU A 101 4.39 -2.62 16.14
C GLU A 101 3.02 -3.00 16.70
N ALA A 102 2.18 -2.02 17.02
CA ALA A 102 0.79 -2.27 17.38
C ALA A 102 0.01 -2.93 16.23
N MET A 103 0.27 -2.53 14.97
CA MET A 103 -0.35 -3.17 13.80
C MET A 103 0.07 -4.64 13.63
N LYS A 104 1.35 -4.97 13.84
CA LYS A 104 1.83 -6.36 13.78
C LYS A 104 1.13 -7.21 14.84
N LEU A 105 1.06 -6.73 16.08
CA LEU A 105 0.40 -7.42 17.18
C LEU A 105 -1.09 -7.67 16.86
N ALA A 106 -1.81 -6.62 16.46
CA ALA A 106 -3.23 -6.73 16.12
C ALA A 106 -3.50 -7.75 14.99
N LEU A 107 -2.63 -7.79 13.96
CA LEU A 107 -2.74 -8.78 12.89
C LEU A 107 -2.51 -10.21 13.35
N PHE A 108 -1.57 -10.44 14.27
CA PHE A 108 -1.35 -11.75 14.87
C PHE A 108 -2.54 -12.19 15.74
N GLU A 109 -3.07 -11.29 16.55
CA GLU A 109 -4.26 -11.56 17.37
C GLU A 109 -5.46 -11.93 16.49
N MET A 110 -5.71 -11.17 15.41
CA MET A 110 -6.80 -11.47 14.48
C MET A 110 -6.63 -12.84 13.81
N ALA A 111 -5.41 -13.21 13.44
CA ALA A 111 -5.11 -14.50 12.81
C ALA A 111 -5.26 -15.66 13.78
N ASP A 112 -4.78 -15.51 15.02
CA ASP A 112 -4.87 -16.52 16.07
C ASP A 112 -6.32 -16.76 16.49
N GLU A 113 -7.08 -15.70 16.78
CA GLU A 113 -8.51 -15.78 17.11
C GLU A 113 -9.33 -16.43 15.98
N ALA A 114 -8.98 -16.16 14.72
CA ALA A 114 -9.59 -16.80 13.56
C ALA A 114 -9.15 -18.26 13.39
N ARG A 115 -8.10 -18.71 14.08
CA ARG A 115 -7.45 -20.02 13.92
C ARG A 115 -6.88 -20.23 12.52
N ALA A 116 -6.36 -19.19 11.89
CA ALA A 116 -5.60 -19.29 10.65
C ALA A 116 -4.19 -19.83 10.97
N GLU A 117 -3.77 -20.91 10.32
CA GLU A 117 -2.42 -21.48 10.51
C GLU A 117 -1.39 -20.56 9.84
N LEU A 118 -0.43 -20.00 10.61
CA LEU A 118 0.60 -19.12 10.10
C LEU A 118 1.89 -19.86 9.81
N TRP A 119 2.39 -19.74 8.59
CA TRP A 119 3.70 -20.23 8.13
C TRP A 119 4.59 -19.05 7.82
N LEU A 120 5.17 -18.46 8.88
CA LEU A 120 6.14 -17.36 8.76
C LEU A 120 7.54 -17.89 8.38
N HIS A 121 8.41 -16.99 7.91
CA HIS A 121 9.74 -17.36 7.41
C HIS A 121 9.68 -18.49 6.36
N THR A 122 8.61 -18.48 5.57
CA THR A 122 8.31 -19.52 4.59
C THR A 122 8.12 -18.91 3.22
N MET A 123 8.98 -19.28 2.29
CA MET A 123 9.00 -18.76 0.93
C MET A 123 8.14 -19.61 0.01
N PHE A 124 7.32 -18.96 -0.81
CA PHE A 124 6.68 -19.60 -1.96
C PHE A 124 7.73 -19.99 -2.99
N VAL A 125 7.61 -21.20 -3.55
CA VAL A 125 8.54 -21.75 -4.55
C VAL A 125 7.85 -21.97 -5.86
N ASP A 126 6.72 -22.68 -5.86
CA ASP A 126 6.01 -23.06 -7.08
C ASP A 126 4.53 -23.34 -6.83
N ALA A 127 3.71 -23.28 -7.89
CA ALA A 127 2.31 -23.66 -7.86
C ALA A 127 2.14 -25.13 -8.28
N ALA A 128 1.31 -25.87 -7.57
CA ALA A 128 0.85 -27.18 -8.00
C ALA A 128 -0.40 -27.02 -8.86
N VAL A 129 -0.35 -27.52 -10.10
CA VAL A 129 -1.41 -27.34 -11.11
C VAL A 129 -1.82 -28.71 -11.67
N ASP A 130 -3.12 -28.94 -11.80
CA ASP A 130 -3.71 -30.06 -12.49
C ASP A 130 -4.63 -29.55 -13.62
N GLY A 131 -4.22 -29.76 -14.86
CA GLY A 131 -4.85 -29.16 -16.03
C GLY A 131 -4.77 -27.64 -15.99
N ASN A 132 -5.92 -26.98 -15.84
CA ASN A 132 -6.00 -25.50 -15.66
C ASN A 132 -6.31 -25.08 -14.22
N ARG A 133 -6.28 -26.00 -13.25
CA ARG A 133 -6.64 -25.76 -11.84
C ARG A 133 -5.42 -25.76 -10.95
N VAL A 134 -5.27 -24.71 -10.15
CA VAL A 134 -4.32 -24.69 -9.04
C VAL A 134 -4.86 -25.58 -7.92
N THR A 135 -4.05 -26.51 -7.45
CA THR A 135 -4.39 -27.51 -6.42
C THR A 135 -3.57 -27.35 -5.16
N GLY A 136 -2.67 -26.39 -5.11
CA GLY A 136 -1.83 -26.12 -3.98
C GLY A 136 -0.58 -25.34 -4.33
N VAL A 137 0.36 -25.31 -3.38
CA VAL A 137 1.65 -24.62 -3.55
C VAL A 137 2.79 -25.43 -2.93
N ARG A 138 3.99 -25.27 -3.47
CA ARG A 138 5.23 -25.71 -2.86
C ARG A 138 5.89 -24.54 -2.17
N VAL A 139 6.32 -24.75 -0.94
CA VAL A 139 6.98 -23.74 -0.10
C VAL A 139 8.29 -24.27 0.48
N TYR A 140 9.15 -23.36 0.90
CA TYR A 140 10.43 -23.69 1.55
C TYR A 140 10.61 -22.88 2.85
N ASN A 141 11.05 -23.56 3.90
CA ASN A 141 11.48 -22.94 5.15
C ASN A 141 12.65 -23.73 5.78
N LYS A 142 13.02 -23.41 7.03
CA LYS A 142 14.14 -24.10 7.71
C LYS A 142 13.96 -25.62 7.85
N SER A 143 12.72 -26.12 7.78
CA SER A 143 12.43 -27.56 7.84
C SER A 143 12.47 -28.24 6.48
N GLY A 144 12.77 -27.51 5.42
CA GLY A 144 12.88 -28.00 4.04
C GLY A 144 11.69 -27.62 3.16
N PHE A 145 11.47 -28.40 2.11
CA PHE A 145 10.36 -28.21 1.19
C PHE A 145 9.06 -28.86 1.73
N HIS A 146 7.95 -28.17 1.52
CA HIS A 146 6.64 -28.66 1.86
C HIS A 146 5.67 -28.44 0.70
N ASP A 147 4.78 -29.41 0.47
CA ASP A 147 3.67 -29.30 -0.48
C ASP A 147 2.38 -29.06 0.33
N LEU A 148 1.73 -27.92 0.10
CA LEU A 148 0.45 -27.55 0.72
C LEU A 148 -0.63 -27.69 -0.34
N ARG A 149 -1.56 -28.65 -0.16
CA ARG A 149 -2.73 -28.79 -1.03
C ARG A 149 -3.82 -27.83 -0.61
N ALA A 150 -4.55 -27.29 -1.56
CA ALA A 150 -5.63 -26.36 -1.30
C ALA A 150 -6.80 -26.53 -2.26
N GLY A 151 -8.00 -26.35 -1.76
CA GLY A 151 -9.19 -26.21 -2.59
C GLY A 151 -9.14 -24.91 -3.40
N THR A 152 -8.69 -23.83 -2.76
CA THR A 152 -8.44 -22.52 -3.38
C THR A 152 -7.13 -21.92 -2.87
N VAL A 153 -6.32 -21.38 -3.78
CA VAL A 153 -5.13 -20.58 -3.46
C VAL A 153 -5.44 -19.10 -3.68
N ILE A 154 -5.04 -18.24 -2.74
CA ILE A 154 -5.11 -16.78 -2.88
C ILE A 154 -3.70 -16.24 -3.04
N ASP A 155 -3.38 -15.69 -4.21
CA ASP A 155 -2.13 -14.98 -4.46
C ASP A 155 -2.22 -13.55 -3.91
N ALA A 156 -1.59 -13.32 -2.77
CA ALA A 156 -1.46 -12.02 -2.14
C ALA A 156 0.02 -11.56 -2.07
N THR A 157 0.88 -12.11 -2.93
CA THR A 157 2.32 -11.79 -2.99
C THR A 157 2.58 -10.34 -3.39
N GLY A 158 1.61 -9.72 -4.07
CA GLY A 158 1.71 -8.37 -4.61
C GLY A 158 2.43 -8.30 -5.96
N ASP A 159 3.13 -9.37 -6.36
CA ASP A 159 3.87 -9.48 -7.62
C ASP A 159 3.27 -10.56 -8.55
N ALA A 160 2.10 -11.11 -8.20
CA ALA A 160 1.42 -12.20 -8.91
C ALA A 160 2.30 -13.46 -9.04
N ASP A 161 3.11 -13.79 -8.04
CA ASP A 161 4.08 -14.87 -8.12
C ASP A 161 3.41 -16.23 -8.30
N VAL A 162 2.32 -16.50 -7.55
CA VAL A 162 1.56 -17.74 -7.68
C VAL A 162 0.86 -17.80 -9.04
N ALA A 163 0.23 -16.71 -9.46
CA ALA A 163 -0.48 -16.63 -10.74
C ALA A 163 0.45 -16.95 -11.92
N VAL A 164 1.64 -16.36 -11.92
CA VAL A 164 2.66 -16.59 -12.96
C VAL A 164 3.15 -18.03 -12.96
N ARG A 165 3.45 -18.60 -11.78
CA ARG A 165 3.89 -20.00 -11.67
C ARG A 165 2.78 -20.99 -12.04
N ALA A 166 1.53 -20.60 -11.83
CA ALA A 166 0.36 -21.39 -12.25
C ALA A 166 0.05 -21.28 -13.75
N GLY A 167 0.81 -20.48 -14.52
CA GLY A 167 0.56 -20.26 -15.95
C GLY A 167 -0.65 -19.37 -16.24
N ALA A 168 -1.12 -18.59 -15.28
CA ALA A 168 -2.17 -17.60 -15.51
C ALA A 168 -1.63 -16.42 -16.34
N ASP A 169 -2.50 -15.84 -17.16
CA ASP A 169 -2.15 -14.67 -17.95
C ASP A 169 -1.91 -13.45 -17.02
N TYR A 170 -0.90 -12.66 -17.34
CA TYR A 170 -0.54 -11.48 -16.57
C TYR A 170 -0.03 -10.34 -17.47
N VAL A 171 -0.03 -9.14 -16.93
CA VAL A 171 0.55 -7.95 -17.55
C VAL A 171 1.72 -7.47 -16.68
N GLN A 172 2.84 -7.14 -17.32
CA GLN A 172 4.01 -6.56 -16.68
C GLN A 172 4.39 -5.27 -17.40
N ASP A 173 4.48 -4.17 -16.64
CA ASP A 173 4.97 -2.92 -17.19
C ASP A 173 6.49 -2.92 -17.24
N VAL A 174 7.05 -2.23 -18.24
CA VAL A 174 8.49 -1.94 -18.25
C VAL A 174 8.84 -1.03 -17.07
N PRO A 175 10.03 -1.16 -16.45
CA PRO A 175 10.39 -0.41 -15.25
C PRO A 175 10.23 1.12 -15.40
N GLU A 176 10.56 1.67 -16.57
CA GLU A 176 10.51 3.11 -16.87
C GLU A 176 9.07 3.65 -16.92
N ALA A 177 8.11 2.79 -17.24
CA ALA A 177 6.68 3.13 -17.25
C ALA A 177 6.02 2.89 -15.90
N SER A 178 6.68 2.16 -15.01
CA SER A 178 6.17 1.83 -13.67
C SER A 178 6.40 2.99 -12.69
N LEU A 179 5.69 2.94 -11.56
CA LEU A 179 5.94 3.84 -10.45
C LEU A 179 7.22 3.41 -9.71
N ASN A 180 8.16 4.34 -9.53
CA ASN A 180 9.41 4.08 -8.84
C ASN A 180 9.16 3.50 -7.43
N ALA A 181 9.96 2.51 -7.07
CA ALA A 181 9.99 1.97 -5.73
C ALA A 181 10.69 2.93 -4.75
N THR A 182 10.55 2.70 -3.46
CA THR A 182 11.15 3.52 -2.42
C THR A 182 11.60 2.65 -1.25
N LEU A 183 12.76 2.95 -0.69
CA LEU A 183 13.16 2.48 0.62
C LEU A 183 12.75 3.54 1.64
N LEU A 184 11.76 3.23 2.45
CA LEU A 184 11.29 4.11 3.51
C LEU A 184 12.19 3.97 4.74
N PHE A 185 12.34 5.05 5.49
CA PHE A 185 13.11 5.02 6.73
C PHE A 185 12.51 5.99 7.76
N ARG A 186 12.87 5.78 9.01
CA ARG A 186 12.46 6.65 10.11
C ARG A 186 13.66 7.33 10.72
N VAL A 187 13.48 8.58 11.07
CA VAL A 187 14.43 9.34 11.87
C VAL A 187 13.78 9.72 13.20
N ALA A 188 14.59 9.74 14.25
CA ALA A 188 14.20 10.21 15.59
C ALA A 188 15.04 11.41 15.99
N GLY A 189 14.66 12.07 17.09
CA GLY A 189 15.31 13.29 17.57
C GLY A 189 15.00 14.51 16.70
N VAL A 190 13.84 14.53 16.04
CA VAL A 190 13.37 15.68 15.25
C VAL A 190 12.71 16.70 16.17
N ASP A 191 13.17 17.94 16.12
CA ASP A 191 12.45 19.09 16.69
C ASP A 191 11.31 19.48 15.72
N THR A 192 10.17 18.83 15.89
CA THR A 192 9.01 19.07 15.03
C THR A 192 8.39 20.44 15.27
N ASP A 193 8.59 21.10 16.41
CA ASP A 193 8.11 22.45 16.65
C ASP A 193 8.87 23.46 15.79
N ALA A 194 10.19 23.33 15.69
CA ALA A 194 11.00 24.14 14.77
C ALA A 194 10.63 23.89 13.30
N PHE A 195 10.37 22.62 12.92
CA PHE A 195 9.92 22.29 11.57
C PHE A 195 8.55 22.89 11.23
N ILE A 196 7.58 22.80 12.13
CA ILE A 196 6.23 23.37 11.95
C ILE A 196 6.28 24.90 11.95
N ALA A 197 7.17 25.51 12.76
CA ALA A 197 7.37 26.96 12.73
C ALA A 197 7.86 27.44 11.35
N ASP A 198 8.83 26.74 10.71
CA ASP A 198 9.26 27.05 9.35
C ASP A 198 8.12 26.86 8.33
N ALA A 199 7.34 25.78 8.46
CA ALA A 199 6.19 25.52 7.60
C ALA A 199 5.15 26.66 7.65
N ARG A 200 4.88 27.18 8.84
CA ARG A 200 3.95 28.30 9.05
C ARG A 200 4.50 29.64 8.55
N GLN A 201 5.80 29.86 8.68
CA GLN A 201 6.47 31.06 8.18
C GLN A 201 6.57 31.07 6.66
N SER A 202 6.83 29.90 6.05
CA SER A 202 7.15 29.75 4.64
C SER A 202 6.25 28.73 3.94
N PRO A 203 4.91 28.91 3.90
CA PRO A 203 3.98 27.92 3.36
C PRO A 203 4.25 27.54 1.90
N HIS A 204 4.87 28.45 1.12
CA HIS A 204 5.23 28.21 -0.29
C HIS A 204 6.25 27.07 -0.49
N LYS A 205 6.98 26.69 0.57
CA LYS A 205 7.91 25.55 0.54
C LYS A 205 7.18 24.19 0.57
N PHE A 206 5.86 24.20 0.76
CA PHE A 206 5.05 23.00 0.92
C PHE A 206 4.05 22.86 -0.23
N VAL A 207 3.76 21.60 -0.60
CA VAL A 207 2.78 21.29 -1.65
C VAL A 207 1.49 20.81 -1.03
N LEU A 208 0.40 21.43 -1.43
CA LEU A 208 -0.93 20.96 -1.13
C LEU A 208 -1.38 19.98 -2.23
N LEU A 209 -1.49 18.70 -1.87
CA LEU A 209 -1.91 17.62 -2.76
C LEU A 209 -3.33 17.14 -2.51
N ALA A 210 -4.09 17.86 -1.68
CA ALA A 210 -5.47 17.56 -1.40
C ALA A 210 -6.31 17.51 -2.69
N ASP A 211 -7.33 16.67 -2.66
CA ASP A 211 -8.31 16.53 -3.74
C ASP A 211 -8.84 17.90 -4.18
N PRO A 212 -8.91 18.20 -5.49
CA PRO A 212 -9.49 19.44 -5.99
C PRO A 212 -10.88 19.76 -5.42
N TYR A 213 -11.71 18.73 -5.25
CA TYR A 213 -13.02 18.86 -4.60
C TYR A 213 -12.89 19.41 -3.16
N LEU A 214 -12.01 18.81 -2.33
CA LEU A 214 -11.76 19.29 -0.97
C LEU A 214 -11.19 20.71 -0.96
N ARG A 215 -10.27 21.00 -1.88
CA ARG A 215 -9.66 22.34 -2.00
C ARG A 215 -10.71 23.39 -2.30
N GLU A 216 -11.64 23.12 -3.19
CA GLU A 216 -12.72 24.02 -3.54
C GLU A 216 -13.71 24.18 -2.38
N GLN A 217 -14.22 23.07 -1.82
CA GLN A 217 -15.20 23.10 -0.74
C GLN A 217 -14.73 23.78 0.54
N LEU A 218 -13.44 23.63 0.88
CA LEU A 218 -12.86 24.15 2.12
C LEU A 218 -11.97 25.37 1.90
N GLY A 219 -11.84 25.86 0.67
CA GLY A 219 -10.96 26.97 0.32
C GLY A 219 -9.50 26.72 0.67
N LEU A 220 -9.00 25.46 0.49
CA LEU A 220 -7.66 25.10 0.95
C LEU A 220 -6.58 25.70 0.05
N THR A 221 -5.66 26.43 0.67
CA THR A 221 -4.41 26.90 0.07
C THR A 221 -3.23 26.47 0.95
N PRO A 222 -1.99 26.40 0.43
CA PRO A 222 -0.82 26.14 1.29
C PRO A 222 -0.75 27.10 2.48
N GLU A 223 -1.10 28.38 2.26
CA GLU A 223 -1.05 29.42 3.27
C GLU A 223 -2.02 29.14 4.43
N ASN A 224 -3.29 28.90 4.15
CA ASN A 224 -4.29 28.71 5.21
C ASN A 224 -4.15 27.34 5.88
N VAL A 225 -3.74 26.29 5.14
CA VAL A 225 -3.47 24.99 5.75
C VAL A 225 -2.29 25.09 6.72
N MET A 226 -1.14 25.60 6.27
CA MET A 226 0.05 25.64 7.13
C MET A 226 -0.05 26.67 8.27
N ARG A 227 -0.65 27.83 8.04
CA ARG A 227 -0.72 28.89 9.07
C ARG A 227 -1.84 28.71 10.07
N GLU A 228 -2.98 28.19 9.65
CA GLU A 228 -4.19 28.20 10.47
C GLU A 228 -4.55 26.81 11.01
N ARG A 229 -4.28 25.75 10.22
CA ARG A 229 -4.74 24.40 10.54
C ARG A 229 -3.66 23.51 11.13
N VAL A 230 -2.38 23.72 10.75
CA VAL A 230 -1.25 22.93 11.26
C VAL A 230 -0.63 23.64 12.45
N ARG A 231 -0.92 23.16 13.64
CA ARG A 231 -0.35 23.64 14.91
C ARG A 231 0.70 22.70 15.45
N ASP A 232 0.54 21.42 15.15
CA ASP A 232 1.37 20.32 15.54
C ASP A 232 1.67 19.42 14.34
N ILE A 233 2.72 18.62 14.40
CA ILE A 233 3.08 17.69 13.33
C ILE A 233 1.97 16.66 13.04
N HIS A 234 1.13 16.33 14.03
CA HIS A 234 0.02 15.38 13.89
C HIS A 234 -1.25 16.00 13.28
N ASP A 235 -1.35 17.32 13.21
CA ASP A 235 -2.48 17.98 12.53
C ASP A 235 -2.41 17.79 11.00
N CYS A 236 -1.21 17.54 10.47
CA CYS A 236 -0.98 17.27 9.06
C CYS A 236 -0.12 16.00 8.91
N PRO A 237 -0.74 14.82 9.03
CA PRO A 237 -0.02 13.55 9.10
C PRO A 237 0.72 13.18 7.80
N TYR A 238 0.65 14.02 6.77
CA TYR A 238 1.37 13.83 5.52
C TYR A 238 1.80 15.17 4.93
N ILE A 239 3.03 15.59 5.23
CA ILE A 239 3.59 16.85 4.76
C ILE A 239 4.51 16.61 3.57
N TYR A 240 4.31 17.37 2.49
CA TYR A 240 5.15 17.33 1.29
C TYR A 240 5.95 18.61 1.13
N LEU A 241 7.28 18.48 0.97
CA LEU A 241 8.13 19.59 0.56
C LEU A 241 7.99 19.84 -0.96
N ALA A 242 7.87 21.10 -1.35
CA ALA A 242 7.64 21.48 -2.74
C ALA A 242 8.89 21.25 -3.61
N ASN A 243 10.00 21.81 -3.18
CA ASN A 243 11.30 21.62 -3.82
C ASN A 243 12.41 21.82 -2.78
N LEU A 244 12.85 20.72 -2.19
CA LEU A 244 13.81 20.73 -1.09
C LEU A 244 15.11 21.46 -1.48
N VAL A 245 15.61 21.27 -2.69
CA VAL A 245 16.85 21.89 -3.15
C VAL A 245 16.68 23.39 -3.30
N ARG A 246 15.69 23.83 -4.08
CA ARG A 246 15.46 25.25 -4.36
C ARG A 246 15.15 26.02 -3.05
N ASP A 247 14.39 25.42 -2.16
CA ASP A 247 13.79 26.12 -1.04
C ASP A 247 14.66 26.07 0.23
N TYR A 248 15.63 25.15 0.29
CA TYR A 248 16.43 24.94 1.49
C TYR A 248 17.95 24.91 1.26
N VAL A 249 18.44 24.49 0.08
CA VAL A 249 19.88 24.40 -0.18
C VAL A 249 20.41 25.74 -0.71
N PRO A 250 21.33 26.42 -0.02
CA PRO A 250 21.93 27.66 -0.50
C PRO A 250 22.64 27.46 -1.85
N ARG A 251 22.59 28.46 -2.72
CA ARG A 251 23.27 28.40 -4.04
C ARG A 251 24.78 28.20 -3.93
N SER A 252 25.41 28.66 -2.85
CA SER A 252 26.83 28.41 -2.55
C SER A 252 27.16 26.92 -2.50
N ASP A 253 26.22 26.10 -2.06
CA ASP A 253 26.42 24.69 -1.82
C ASP A 253 26.02 23.80 -3.01
N TRP A 254 25.42 24.40 -4.04
CA TRP A 254 24.93 23.65 -5.21
C TRP A 254 26.04 22.84 -5.90
N ARG A 255 27.28 23.38 -5.95
CA ARG A 255 28.42 22.67 -6.55
C ARG A 255 28.74 21.37 -5.79
N GLU A 256 28.66 21.39 -4.48
CA GLU A 256 28.89 20.23 -3.64
C GLU A 256 27.89 19.10 -3.92
N TRP A 257 26.64 19.48 -4.18
CA TRP A 257 25.54 18.57 -4.51
C TRP A 257 25.40 18.29 -6.01
N GLU A 258 26.34 18.76 -6.83
CA GLU A 258 26.29 18.63 -8.30
C GLU A 258 24.99 19.16 -8.91
N ILE A 259 24.41 20.21 -8.31
CA ILE A 259 23.21 20.87 -8.81
C ILE A 259 23.66 21.92 -9.84
N THR A 260 23.15 21.85 -11.09
CA THR A 260 23.42 22.81 -12.13
C THR A 260 22.17 23.65 -12.43
N ALA A 261 22.37 24.86 -12.98
CA ALA A 261 21.28 25.71 -13.41
C ALA A 261 20.47 25.09 -14.57
N GLU A 262 21.08 24.20 -15.34
CA GLU A 262 20.48 23.48 -16.47
C GLU A 262 19.72 22.22 -16.01
N ASP A 263 19.97 21.73 -14.80
CA ASP A 263 19.22 20.63 -14.23
C ASP A 263 17.80 21.08 -13.90
N ARG A 264 16.89 20.94 -14.87
CA ARG A 264 15.46 21.27 -14.70
C ARG A 264 14.79 20.54 -13.55
N SER A 265 15.37 19.43 -13.10
CA SER A 265 14.93 18.75 -11.88
C SER A 265 15.42 19.46 -10.62
N GLY A 266 16.52 20.21 -10.70
CA GLY A 266 17.15 20.92 -9.59
C GLY A 266 17.72 20.02 -8.50
N TRP A 267 18.00 18.74 -8.79
CA TRP A 267 18.31 17.75 -7.77
C TRP A 267 19.79 17.28 -7.77
N GLY A 268 20.62 17.55 -8.82
CA GLY A 268 22.02 17.13 -8.86
C GLY A 268 22.24 15.67 -8.43
N LYS A 269 23.13 15.44 -7.45
CA LYS A 269 23.29 14.13 -6.78
C LYS A 269 22.03 13.60 -6.16
N LEU A 270 21.04 14.46 -5.96
CA LEU A 270 19.76 14.14 -5.36
C LEU A 270 18.72 13.71 -6.42
N LYS A 271 19.11 13.56 -7.69
CA LYS A 271 18.24 13.07 -8.78
C LYS A 271 17.40 11.83 -8.46
N PRO A 272 17.91 10.87 -7.68
CA PRO A 272 17.14 9.72 -7.28
C PRO A 272 15.99 10.05 -6.32
N PHE A 273 16.06 11.16 -5.58
CA PHE A 273 14.93 11.57 -4.75
C PHE A 273 13.79 11.99 -5.67
N GLY A 274 12.67 11.36 -5.54
CA GLY A 274 11.47 11.75 -6.28
C GLY A 274 11.18 13.24 -6.02
N SER A 275 10.49 13.88 -6.95
CA SER A 275 10.13 15.31 -6.91
C SER A 275 9.38 15.74 -5.62
N ARG A 276 9.11 14.81 -4.70
CA ARG A 276 8.32 15.04 -3.50
C ARG A 276 8.90 14.26 -2.33
N PHE A 277 9.44 15.01 -1.41
CA PHE A 277 9.91 14.52 -0.13
C PHE A 277 8.75 14.58 0.86
N SER A 278 8.32 13.45 1.41
CA SER A 278 7.22 13.43 2.34
C SER A 278 7.62 13.00 3.75
N ILE A 279 7.04 13.67 4.71
CA ILE A 279 7.29 13.53 6.14
C ILE A 279 5.97 13.11 6.81
N MET A 280 6.02 12.01 7.55
CA MET A 280 4.86 11.42 8.22
C MET A 280 5.22 11.10 9.67
N PRO A 281 4.57 11.73 10.67
CA PRO A 281 4.82 11.42 12.08
C PRO A 281 4.30 10.03 12.45
N LEU A 282 4.93 9.39 13.43
CA LEU A 282 4.33 8.24 14.10
C LEU A 282 3.25 8.72 15.08
N PRO A 283 2.18 7.96 15.29
CA PRO A 283 1.19 8.28 16.32
C PRO A 283 1.85 8.46 17.70
N HIS A 284 1.37 9.47 18.44
CA HIS A 284 1.84 9.77 19.81
C HIS A 284 3.34 10.06 19.99
N ARG A 285 4.10 10.14 18.87
CA ARG A 285 5.54 10.46 18.89
C ARG A 285 5.78 11.74 18.08
N ARG A 286 6.19 12.80 18.76
CA ARG A 286 6.47 14.08 18.11
C ARG A 286 7.86 14.12 17.47
N ASP A 287 8.78 13.34 18.00
CA ASP A 287 10.20 13.34 17.66
C ASP A 287 10.59 12.28 16.60
N ILE A 288 9.65 11.44 16.17
CA ILE A 288 9.90 10.37 15.17
C ILE A 288 9.03 10.57 13.94
N VAL A 289 9.67 10.63 12.79
CA VAL A 289 8.97 10.75 11.51
C VAL A 289 9.42 9.69 10.51
N THR A 290 8.48 9.18 9.74
CA THR A 290 8.73 8.32 8.57
C THR A 290 8.95 9.20 7.34
N LEU A 291 9.96 8.86 6.56
CA LEU A 291 10.37 9.59 5.38
C LEU A 291 10.18 8.75 4.12
N ASN A 292 9.48 9.32 3.14
CA ASN A 292 9.37 8.78 1.78
C ASN A 292 10.16 9.72 0.86
N ALA A 293 11.46 9.45 0.74
CA ALA A 293 12.42 10.33 0.11
C ALA A 293 13.21 9.68 -1.02
N THR A 294 13.36 8.36 -1.02
CA THR A 294 14.14 7.64 -2.04
C THR A 294 13.30 7.32 -3.29
N SER A 295 13.97 7.09 -4.41
CA SER A 295 13.30 6.78 -5.68
C SER A 295 14.18 5.85 -6.53
N ILE A 296 13.73 4.63 -6.75
CA ILE A 296 14.51 3.58 -7.40
C ILE A 296 13.67 2.97 -8.52
N THR A 297 14.26 2.90 -9.73
CA THR A 297 13.64 2.28 -10.91
C THR A 297 14.34 0.96 -11.20
N PHE A 298 13.60 -0.14 -11.21
CA PHE A 298 14.11 -1.48 -11.50
C PHE A 298 12.95 -2.45 -11.78
N ASP A 299 13.26 -3.59 -12.36
CA ASP A 299 12.31 -4.70 -12.47
C ASP A 299 12.26 -5.46 -11.13
N ALA A 300 11.14 -5.33 -10.43
CA ALA A 300 10.94 -5.97 -9.13
C ALA A 300 10.80 -7.51 -9.21
N THR A 301 10.68 -8.06 -10.41
CA THR A 301 10.58 -9.50 -10.66
C THR A 301 11.94 -10.14 -10.98
N ASP A 302 12.99 -9.32 -11.14
CA ASP A 302 14.37 -9.74 -11.31
C ASP A 302 15.12 -9.66 -9.96
N GLY A 303 15.46 -10.80 -9.38
CA GLY A 303 16.13 -10.88 -8.07
C GLY A 303 17.49 -10.17 -8.00
N ALA A 304 18.23 -10.11 -9.11
CA ALA A 304 19.51 -9.39 -9.17
C ALA A 304 19.28 -7.87 -9.16
N GLN A 305 18.25 -7.39 -9.86
CA GLN A 305 17.88 -5.97 -9.85
C GLN A 305 17.31 -5.57 -8.49
N LEU A 306 16.47 -6.41 -7.88
CA LEU A 306 15.95 -6.19 -6.52
C LEU A 306 17.10 -6.05 -5.52
N SER A 307 18.09 -6.93 -5.55
CA SER A 307 19.28 -6.85 -4.68
C SER A 307 20.05 -5.54 -4.88
N ARG A 308 20.24 -5.09 -6.12
CA ARG A 308 20.86 -3.78 -6.40
C ARG A 308 20.02 -2.61 -5.89
N ALA A 309 18.68 -2.73 -5.98
CA ALA A 309 17.76 -1.70 -5.50
C ALA A 309 17.83 -1.51 -3.99
N GLU A 310 18.01 -2.59 -3.21
CA GLU A 310 18.21 -2.52 -1.77
C GLU A 310 19.49 -1.73 -1.43
N VAL A 311 20.60 -2.03 -2.10
CA VAL A 311 21.89 -1.32 -1.91
C VAL A 311 21.77 0.15 -2.30
N GLU A 312 21.11 0.45 -3.42
CA GLU A 312 20.92 1.81 -3.88
C GLU A 312 19.99 2.61 -2.94
N GLY A 313 18.95 1.97 -2.44
CA GLY A 313 18.05 2.57 -1.43
C GLY A 313 18.81 3.00 -0.18
N GLN A 314 19.74 2.18 0.31
CA GLN A 314 20.60 2.51 1.45
C GLN A 314 21.49 3.72 1.15
N ARG A 315 22.07 3.81 -0.03
CA ARG A 315 22.90 4.98 -0.42
C ARG A 315 22.06 6.25 -0.45
N GLN A 316 20.89 6.20 -1.07
CA GLN A 316 19.99 7.35 -1.16
C GLN A 316 19.54 7.85 0.21
N LEU A 317 19.16 6.97 1.13
CA LEU A 317 18.69 7.39 2.44
C LEU A 317 19.80 8.11 3.25
N HIS A 318 21.07 7.69 3.13
CA HIS A 318 22.16 8.38 3.82
C HIS A 318 22.40 9.79 3.27
N VAL A 319 22.32 9.96 1.96
CA VAL A 319 22.35 11.29 1.33
C VAL A 319 21.17 12.15 1.81
N ALA A 320 19.94 11.56 1.87
CA ALA A 320 18.77 12.26 2.38
C ALA A 320 18.95 12.69 3.85
N LEU A 321 19.52 11.83 4.70
CA LEU A 321 19.75 12.13 6.10
C LEU A 321 20.74 13.28 6.29
N GLU A 322 21.82 13.31 5.52
CA GLU A 322 22.80 14.40 5.55
C GLU A 322 22.15 15.74 5.17
N LEU A 323 21.36 15.74 4.09
CA LEU A 323 20.65 16.91 3.61
C LEU A 323 19.63 17.44 4.64
N LEU A 324 18.88 16.54 5.29
CA LEU A 324 17.94 16.90 6.35
C LEU A 324 18.63 17.61 7.49
N ARG A 325 19.69 17.02 8.02
CA ARG A 325 20.47 17.58 9.15
C ARG A 325 21.05 18.94 8.83
N ARG A 326 21.49 19.13 7.60
CA ARG A 326 22.21 20.35 7.20
C ARG A 326 21.28 21.51 6.90
N TYR A 327 20.10 21.25 6.35
CA TYR A 327 19.29 22.31 5.74
C TYR A 327 17.86 22.42 6.26
N ILE A 328 17.28 21.34 6.80
CA ILE A 328 15.86 21.39 7.19
C ILE A 328 15.73 21.78 8.65
N PRO A 329 14.99 22.87 8.98
CA PRO A 329 14.73 23.24 10.36
C PRO A 329 14.15 22.08 11.15
N GLY A 330 14.66 21.89 12.37
CA GLY A 330 14.24 20.82 13.26
C GLY A 330 14.93 19.47 13.04
N PHE A 331 15.69 19.27 11.96
CA PHE A 331 16.34 17.98 11.66
C PHE A 331 17.83 17.91 12.00
N ARG A 332 18.42 18.98 12.52
CA ARG A 332 19.88 19.08 12.78
C ARG A 332 20.42 17.90 13.58
N ASP A 333 19.75 17.55 14.65
CA ASP A 333 20.20 16.55 15.62
C ASP A 333 19.49 15.19 15.42
N CYS A 334 18.70 15.05 14.35
CA CYS A 334 18.02 13.80 14.08
C CYS A 334 19.00 12.67 13.75
N PHE A 335 18.61 11.45 14.04
CA PHE A 335 19.39 10.26 13.71
C PHE A 335 18.52 9.18 13.04
N LEU A 336 19.16 8.31 12.28
CA LEU A 336 18.51 7.18 11.65
C LEU A 336 18.01 6.22 12.73
N HIS A 337 16.70 6.08 12.85
CA HIS A 337 16.05 5.23 13.85
C HIS A 337 15.79 3.83 13.28
N THR A 338 15.18 3.74 12.10
CA THR A 338 14.81 2.45 11.49
C THR A 338 14.85 2.57 9.98
N VAL A 339 15.47 1.59 9.33
CA VAL A 339 15.30 1.37 7.89
C VAL A 339 14.32 0.21 7.72
N LEU A 340 13.41 0.35 6.79
CA LEU A 340 12.45 -0.71 6.54
C LEU A 340 13.10 -1.92 5.90
N PRO A 341 12.58 -3.13 6.17
CA PRO A 341 13.29 -4.36 5.85
C PRO A 341 13.49 -4.61 4.35
N ALA A 342 12.73 -3.90 3.50
CA ALA A 342 12.85 -4.04 2.05
C ALA A 342 12.34 -2.81 1.30
N VAL A 343 12.80 -2.66 0.06
CA VAL A 343 12.30 -1.66 -0.89
C VAL A 343 10.80 -1.88 -1.12
N SER A 344 10.04 -0.81 -0.98
CA SER A 344 8.58 -0.81 -1.19
C SER A 344 8.26 -0.70 -2.68
N VAL A 345 7.95 -1.83 -3.30
CA VAL A 345 7.53 -1.93 -4.71
C VAL A 345 6.10 -1.42 -4.88
N ARG A 346 5.89 -0.52 -5.83
CA ARG A 346 4.55 0.08 -6.07
C ARG A 346 3.74 -0.62 -7.15
N ALA A 347 4.40 -1.16 -8.15
CA ALA A 347 3.79 -1.93 -9.22
C ALA A 347 4.83 -2.88 -9.83
N SER A 348 4.36 -4.04 -10.30
CA SER A 348 5.15 -5.04 -11.00
C SER A 348 4.21 -5.80 -11.95
N ARG A 349 3.99 -7.09 -11.74
CA ARG A 349 3.01 -7.87 -12.50
C ARG A 349 1.60 -7.71 -11.94
N ARG A 350 0.62 -7.75 -12.82
CA ARG A 350 -0.81 -7.72 -12.51
C ARG A 350 -1.50 -8.86 -13.26
N LEU A 351 -2.53 -9.42 -12.65
CA LEU A 351 -3.34 -10.45 -13.30
C LEU A 351 -4.00 -9.91 -14.58
N ALA A 352 -4.04 -10.70 -15.65
CA ALA A 352 -5.00 -10.55 -16.73
C ALA A 352 -6.26 -11.35 -16.36
N GLY A 353 -7.19 -10.69 -15.70
CA GLY A 353 -8.36 -11.31 -15.09
C GLY A 353 -9.59 -11.34 -16.01
N VAL A 354 -10.69 -11.86 -15.48
CA VAL A 354 -12.01 -11.86 -16.14
C VAL A 354 -12.49 -10.44 -16.44
N TYR A 355 -12.13 -9.48 -15.60
CA TYR A 355 -12.34 -8.05 -15.81
C TYR A 355 -11.08 -7.26 -15.45
N GLU A 356 -10.72 -6.32 -16.28
CA GLU A 356 -9.64 -5.38 -16.00
C GLU A 356 -10.23 -4.04 -15.57
N LEU A 357 -10.01 -3.63 -14.33
CA LEU A 357 -10.42 -2.32 -13.83
C LEU A 357 -9.68 -1.22 -14.61
N THR A 358 -10.42 -0.30 -15.23
CA THR A 358 -9.83 0.69 -16.13
C THR A 358 -9.72 2.07 -15.50
N ARG A 359 -8.90 2.92 -16.12
CA ARG A 359 -8.86 4.35 -15.80
C ARG A 359 -10.25 4.99 -15.84
N SER A 360 -11.03 4.67 -16.88
CA SER A 360 -12.39 5.21 -17.05
C SER A 360 -13.32 4.82 -15.90
N ASP A 361 -13.20 3.59 -15.39
CA ASP A 361 -14.00 3.13 -14.25
C ASP A 361 -13.71 3.96 -13.00
N VAL A 362 -12.44 4.25 -12.74
CA VAL A 362 -12.01 5.06 -11.59
C VAL A 362 -12.47 6.51 -11.75
N GLU A 363 -12.20 7.14 -12.89
CA GLU A 363 -12.55 8.54 -13.12
C GLU A 363 -14.07 8.77 -13.09
N ASN A 364 -14.86 7.85 -13.67
CA ASN A 364 -16.29 7.99 -13.82
C ASN A 364 -17.10 7.36 -12.68
N ARG A 365 -16.43 6.90 -11.59
CA ARG A 365 -17.14 6.35 -10.43
C ARG A 365 -18.00 5.13 -10.79
N ALA A 366 -17.45 4.22 -11.60
CA ALA A 366 -18.17 3.05 -12.07
C ALA A 366 -18.76 2.23 -10.92
N ARG A 367 -19.97 1.68 -11.15
CA ARG A 367 -20.70 0.80 -10.24
C ARG A 367 -20.90 -0.56 -10.91
N PHE A 368 -20.70 -1.63 -10.13
CA PHE A 368 -20.78 -2.99 -10.64
C PHE A 368 -21.74 -3.85 -9.82
N PRO A 369 -22.52 -4.74 -10.45
CA PRO A 369 -23.42 -5.65 -9.73
C PRO A 369 -22.66 -6.64 -8.84
N ASP A 370 -21.42 -6.95 -9.18
CA ASP A 370 -20.50 -7.83 -8.45
C ASP A 370 -19.44 -7.05 -7.63
N ALA A 371 -19.74 -5.83 -7.22
CA ALA A 371 -18.86 -5.03 -6.38
C ALA A 371 -18.57 -5.71 -5.03
N ILE A 372 -17.30 -5.79 -4.65
CA ILE A 372 -16.82 -6.39 -3.41
C ILE A 372 -16.05 -5.43 -2.51
N ALA A 373 -15.70 -4.27 -3.01
CA ALA A 373 -15.02 -3.21 -2.28
C ALA A 373 -15.20 -1.88 -3.02
N ARG A 374 -14.79 -0.78 -2.37
CA ARG A 374 -14.77 0.55 -2.98
C ARG A 374 -13.38 1.17 -2.93
N GLY A 375 -13.11 2.05 -3.89
CA GLY A 375 -11.89 2.82 -3.98
C GLY A 375 -12.16 4.31 -4.13
N ALA A 376 -11.28 5.16 -3.55
CA ALA A 376 -11.39 6.62 -3.65
C ALA A 376 -10.03 7.31 -3.75
N TYR A 377 -8.93 6.55 -3.79
CA TYR A 377 -7.62 7.16 -3.95
C TYR A 377 -7.42 7.62 -5.39
N PRO A 378 -6.79 8.78 -5.65
CA PRO A 378 -6.50 9.20 -7.02
C PRO A 378 -5.49 8.27 -7.68
N MET A 379 -5.61 8.11 -9.00
CA MET A 379 -4.62 7.40 -9.79
C MET A 379 -3.32 8.20 -9.83
N SER A 380 -2.22 7.58 -9.41
CA SER A 380 -0.88 8.16 -9.54
C SER A 380 -0.25 7.61 -10.80
N VAL A 381 -0.05 8.47 -11.79
CA VAL A 381 0.52 8.10 -13.09
C VAL A 381 1.81 8.88 -13.35
N GLN A 382 2.72 8.27 -14.09
CA GLN A 382 3.91 8.97 -14.58
C GLN A 382 3.51 10.01 -15.61
N SER A 383 4.06 11.24 -15.53
CA SER A 383 3.81 12.25 -16.55
C SER A 383 4.36 11.79 -17.90
N PRO A 384 3.56 11.84 -18.97
CA PRO A 384 4.03 11.46 -20.31
C PRO A 384 5.05 12.47 -20.90
N THR A 385 5.07 13.69 -20.39
CA THR A 385 5.89 14.79 -20.92
C THR A 385 7.06 15.19 -20.01
N GLN A 386 7.03 14.77 -18.75
CA GLN A 386 8.04 15.14 -17.76
C GLN A 386 8.52 13.89 -17.01
N PRO A 387 9.69 13.34 -17.36
CA PRO A 387 10.28 12.22 -16.61
C PRO A 387 10.40 12.54 -15.12
N ASN A 388 10.08 11.57 -14.27
CA ASN A 388 10.08 11.69 -12.80
C ASN A 388 9.02 12.61 -12.18
N VAL A 389 8.09 13.16 -12.98
CA VAL A 389 6.94 13.91 -12.48
C VAL A 389 5.70 13.00 -12.47
N ARG A 390 5.05 12.91 -11.32
CA ARG A 390 3.78 12.19 -11.17
C ARG A 390 2.61 13.14 -11.30
N GLN A 391 1.60 12.69 -12.03
CA GLN A 391 0.29 13.34 -12.07
C GLN A 391 -0.68 12.54 -11.20
N HIS A 392 -1.63 13.24 -10.60
CA HIS A 392 -2.72 12.63 -9.84
C HIS A 392 -4.03 12.91 -10.56
N LEU A 393 -4.68 11.84 -11.00
CA LEU A 393 -6.00 11.88 -11.63
C LEU A 393 -7.01 11.49 -10.56
N PHE A 394 -7.80 12.45 -10.12
CA PHE A 394 -8.73 12.27 -9.01
C PHE A 394 -10.04 11.61 -9.46
N VAL A 395 -10.68 10.91 -8.54
CA VAL A 395 -12.04 10.40 -8.73
C VAL A 395 -12.98 11.61 -8.83
N ARG A 396 -13.87 11.60 -9.82
CA ARG A 396 -14.78 12.73 -10.08
C ARG A 396 -15.55 13.14 -8.81
N ASP A 397 -15.64 14.46 -8.59
CA ASP A 397 -16.42 15.09 -7.51
C ASP A 397 -16.05 14.59 -6.10
N GLY A 398 -14.81 14.17 -5.87
CA GLY A 398 -14.36 13.66 -4.57
C GLY A 398 -15.03 12.36 -4.11
N GLY A 399 -15.68 11.64 -5.02
CA GLY A 399 -16.43 10.41 -4.72
C GLY A 399 -15.56 9.15 -4.69
N ASP A 400 -16.19 8.01 -4.95
CA ASP A 400 -15.61 6.67 -4.95
C ASP A 400 -16.12 5.85 -6.15
N TYR A 401 -15.42 4.74 -6.42
CA TYR A 401 -15.75 3.75 -7.45
C TYR A 401 -15.78 2.34 -6.86
N ASP A 402 -16.49 1.42 -7.53
CA ASP A 402 -16.55 0.02 -7.11
C ASP A 402 -15.36 -0.79 -7.68
N ILE A 403 -14.94 -1.79 -6.91
CA ILE A 403 -13.98 -2.83 -7.35
C ILE A 403 -14.78 -4.13 -7.50
N PRO A 404 -14.95 -4.67 -8.74
CA PRO A 404 -15.74 -5.87 -8.96
C PRO A 404 -14.96 -7.15 -8.64
N TYR A 405 -15.67 -8.20 -8.22
CA TYR A 405 -15.10 -9.51 -7.90
C TYR A 405 -14.29 -10.10 -9.05
N ARG A 406 -14.74 -9.89 -10.27
CA ARG A 406 -14.07 -10.37 -11.50
C ARG A 406 -12.64 -9.87 -11.69
N CYS A 407 -12.23 -8.81 -11.00
CA CYS A 407 -10.84 -8.35 -11.00
C CYS A 407 -9.90 -9.28 -10.21
N LEU A 408 -10.44 -10.15 -9.36
CA LEU A 408 -9.66 -11.10 -8.56
C LEU A 408 -9.55 -12.48 -9.23
N LEU A 409 -10.31 -12.71 -10.30
CA LEU A 409 -10.41 -14.01 -10.98
C LEU A 409 -9.50 -14.06 -12.21
N PRO A 410 -8.59 -15.04 -12.31
CA PRO A 410 -7.86 -15.31 -13.56
C PRO A 410 -8.83 -15.63 -14.71
N ALA A 411 -8.50 -15.20 -15.92
CA ALA A 411 -9.37 -15.44 -17.08
C ALA A 411 -9.58 -16.93 -17.37
N ARG A 412 -8.51 -17.75 -17.26
CA ARG A 412 -8.52 -19.16 -17.70
C ARG A 412 -8.11 -20.15 -16.60
N THR A 413 -7.48 -19.73 -15.52
CA THR A 413 -6.99 -20.61 -14.45
C THR A 413 -8.01 -20.71 -13.33
N ASP A 414 -8.33 -21.92 -12.90
CA ASP A 414 -9.23 -22.20 -11.78
C ASP A 414 -8.48 -22.46 -10.47
N GLY A 415 -9.21 -22.47 -9.34
CA GLY A 415 -8.63 -22.72 -8.02
C GLY A 415 -7.73 -21.60 -7.52
N LEU A 416 -7.72 -20.45 -8.19
CA LEU A 416 -6.89 -19.30 -7.87
C LEU A 416 -7.71 -18.02 -7.78
N LEU A 417 -7.42 -17.21 -6.76
CA LEU A 417 -7.82 -15.82 -6.64
C LEU A 417 -6.57 -14.96 -6.46
N VAL A 418 -6.63 -13.68 -6.81
CA VAL A 418 -5.56 -12.72 -6.46
C VAL A 418 -6.10 -11.66 -5.50
N ALA A 419 -5.25 -11.14 -4.62
CA ALA A 419 -5.59 -10.02 -3.74
C ALA A 419 -4.37 -9.12 -3.50
N GLY A 420 -4.59 -7.82 -3.46
CA GLY A 420 -3.51 -6.85 -3.30
C GLY A 420 -3.17 -6.13 -4.62
N ARG A 421 -1.96 -5.57 -4.72
CA ARG A 421 -1.56 -4.74 -5.87
C ARG A 421 -1.45 -5.49 -7.21
N CYS A 422 -1.52 -6.81 -7.19
CA CYS A 422 -1.53 -7.67 -8.38
C CYS A 422 -2.93 -7.94 -8.96
N LEU A 423 -3.99 -7.27 -8.45
CA LEU A 423 -5.33 -7.39 -9.02
C LEU A 423 -5.34 -7.00 -10.52
N SER A 424 -6.36 -7.49 -11.25
CA SER A 424 -6.54 -7.15 -12.66
C SER A 424 -7.02 -5.71 -12.82
N ALA A 425 -6.12 -4.85 -13.27
CA ALA A 425 -6.36 -3.43 -13.49
C ALA A 425 -5.36 -2.85 -14.48
N THR A 426 -5.75 -1.80 -15.21
CA THR A 426 -4.78 -1.03 -16.00
C THR A 426 -3.73 -0.40 -15.09
N ARG A 427 -2.59 -0.01 -15.67
CA ARG A 427 -1.50 0.65 -14.93
C ARG A 427 -1.97 1.88 -14.16
N GLU A 428 -2.85 2.67 -14.74
CA GLU A 428 -3.41 3.86 -14.11
C GLU A 428 -4.35 3.48 -12.95
N ALA A 429 -5.27 2.54 -13.19
CA ALA A 429 -6.24 2.13 -12.20
C ALA A 429 -5.60 1.45 -10.98
N VAL A 430 -4.56 0.61 -11.19
CA VAL A 430 -3.82 0.03 -10.06
C VAL A 430 -3.14 1.12 -9.21
N GLY A 431 -2.77 2.24 -9.79
CA GLY A 431 -2.25 3.40 -9.06
C GLY A 431 -3.20 3.89 -7.96
N SER A 432 -4.50 3.68 -8.13
CA SER A 432 -5.57 3.95 -7.16
C SER A 432 -5.90 2.71 -6.33
N ALA A 433 -6.23 1.59 -6.94
CA ALA A 433 -6.82 0.42 -6.30
C ALA A 433 -5.88 -0.33 -5.31
N ARG A 434 -4.56 -0.13 -5.40
CA ARG A 434 -3.54 -0.80 -4.57
C ARG A 434 -3.34 -0.21 -3.17
N MET A 435 -4.13 0.77 -2.75
CA MET A 435 -3.96 1.40 -1.44
C MET A 435 -4.35 0.44 -0.30
N GLY A 436 -3.71 0.63 0.86
CA GLY A 436 -3.79 -0.31 1.98
C GLY A 436 -5.21 -0.66 2.40
N ALA A 437 -6.08 0.32 2.65
CA ALA A 437 -7.45 0.07 3.08
C ALA A 437 -8.27 -0.69 2.01
N GLN A 438 -8.10 -0.32 0.74
CA GLN A 438 -8.76 -1.00 -0.37
C GLN A 438 -8.25 -2.44 -0.54
N CYS A 439 -6.91 -2.64 -0.45
CA CYS A 439 -6.31 -3.97 -0.49
C CYS A 439 -6.86 -4.88 0.62
N MET A 440 -7.05 -4.34 1.82
CA MET A 440 -7.66 -5.06 2.93
C MET A 440 -9.12 -5.44 2.63
N ALA A 441 -9.91 -4.51 2.07
CA ALA A 441 -11.32 -4.74 1.79
C ALA A 441 -11.54 -5.87 0.77
N TYR A 442 -10.86 -5.82 -0.37
CA TYR A 442 -11.01 -6.92 -1.33
C TYR A 442 -10.17 -8.16 -0.97
N GLY A 443 -9.18 -8.05 -0.07
CA GLY A 443 -8.57 -9.19 0.61
C GLY A 443 -9.58 -9.95 1.47
N GLN A 444 -10.36 -9.25 2.29
CA GLN A 444 -11.48 -9.83 3.03
C GLN A 444 -12.45 -10.53 2.07
N ALA A 445 -12.81 -9.89 0.97
CA ALA A 445 -13.72 -10.47 -0.03
C ALA A 445 -13.16 -11.74 -0.69
N ALA A 446 -11.86 -11.75 -1.02
CA ALA A 446 -11.19 -12.95 -1.54
C ALA A 446 -11.24 -14.12 -0.56
N GLY A 447 -11.00 -13.84 0.74
CA GLY A 447 -11.08 -14.86 1.78
C GLY A 447 -12.48 -15.42 1.96
N VAL A 448 -13.51 -14.56 2.02
CA VAL A 448 -14.92 -14.99 2.07
C VAL A 448 -15.29 -15.83 0.84
N ALA A 449 -14.90 -15.37 -0.36
CA ALA A 449 -15.18 -16.10 -1.60
C ALA A 449 -14.51 -17.49 -1.62
N ALA A 450 -13.26 -17.59 -1.16
CA ALA A 450 -12.55 -18.87 -1.08
C ALA A 450 -13.21 -19.83 -0.09
N ALA A 451 -13.68 -19.34 1.06
CA ALA A 451 -14.41 -20.15 2.03
C ALA A 451 -15.75 -20.63 1.47
N LEU A 452 -16.53 -19.76 0.81
CA LEU A 452 -17.78 -20.14 0.14
C LEU A 452 -17.55 -21.17 -0.98
N ALA A 453 -16.46 -21.03 -1.74
CA ALA A 453 -16.07 -21.99 -2.75
C ALA A 453 -15.81 -23.38 -2.15
N ALA A 454 -15.10 -23.42 -1.02
CA ALA A 454 -14.83 -24.67 -0.28
C ALA A 454 -16.11 -25.26 0.32
N GLU A 455 -16.94 -24.47 0.97
CA GLU A 455 -18.21 -24.88 1.58
C GLU A 455 -19.13 -25.58 0.57
N HIS A 456 -19.17 -25.05 -0.66
CA HIS A 456 -20.07 -25.57 -1.72
C HIS A 456 -19.40 -26.52 -2.71
N GLY A 457 -18.10 -26.77 -2.57
CA GLY A 457 -17.35 -27.62 -3.50
C GLY A 457 -17.28 -27.09 -4.92
N VAL A 458 -17.30 -25.76 -5.09
CA VAL A 458 -17.28 -25.10 -6.41
C VAL A 458 -15.95 -24.39 -6.67
N ALA A 459 -15.66 -24.04 -7.92
CA ALA A 459 -14.53 -23.19 -8.24
C ALA A 459 -14.81 -21.73 -7.79
N PRO A 460 -13.78 -20.92 -7.44
CA PRO A 460 -13.97 -19.52 -7.05
C PRO A 460 -14.79 -18.69 -8.05
N ARG A 461 -14.66 -18.96 -9.36
CA ARG A 461 -15.44 -18.28 -10.41
C ARG A 461 -16.93 -18.61 -10.40
N ALA A 462 -17.34 -19.69 -9.75
CA ALA A 462 -18.72 -20.14 -9.66
C ALA A 462 -19.38 -19.79 -8.31
N VAL A 463 -18.70 -19.01 -7.48
CA VAL A 463 -19.28 -18.50 -6.22
C VAL A 463 -20.46 -17.58 -6.52
N ASP A 464 -21.56 -17.80 -5.81
CA ASP A 464 -22.75 -16.92 -5.88
C ASP A 464 -22.40 -15.53 -5.36
N ILE A 465 -22.45 -14.55 -6.24
CA ILE A 465 -22.14 -13.15 -5.96
C ILE A 465 -23.12 -12.54 -4.94
N HIS A 466 -24.38 -12.92 -4.97
CA HIS A 466 -25.35 -12.40 -4.00
C HIS A 466 -25.00 -12.87 -2.60
N ARG A 467 -24.67 -14.16 -2.44
CA ARG A 467 -24.25 -14.74 -1.15
C ARG A 467 -22.93 -14.15 -0.69
N LEU A 468 -21.96 -13.97 -1.59
CA LEU A 468 -20.68 -13.32 -1.25
C LEU A 468 -20.91 -11.91 -0.70
N ARG A 469 -21.70 -11.10 -1.40
CA ARG A 469 -21.99 -9.72 -0.98
C ARG A 469 -22.83 -9.65 0.29
N GLU A 470 -23.76 -10.56 0.48
CA GLU A 470 -24.54 -10.69 1.72
C GLU A 470 -23.62 -11.02 2.91
N THR A 471 -22.75 -12.02 2.76
CA THR A 471 -21.78 -12.38 3.80
C THR A 471 -20.86 -11.21 4.16
N LEU A 472 -20.35 -10.48 3.14
CA LEU A 472 -19.54 -9.28 3.36
C LEU A 472 -20.29 -8.18 4.12
N ARG A 473 -21.57 -7.91 3.77
CA ARG A 473 -22.40 -6.93 4.48
C ARG A 473 -22.65 -7.35 5.93
N ASN A 474 -22.91 -8.64 6.19
CA ASN A 474 -23.09 -9.18 7.54
C ASN A 474 -21.80 -9.02 8.37
N GLN A 475 -20.63 -9.01 7.74
CA GLN A 475 -19.35 -8.67 8.33
C GLN A 475 -19.06 -7.15 8.31
N GLN A 476 -20.06 -6.32 8.07
CA GLN A 476 -19.98 -4.86 8.02
C GLN A 476 -19.08 -4.30 6.91
N ALA A 477 -18.69 -5.06 5.90
CA ALA A 477 -17.97 -4.54 4.75
C ALA A 477 -18.90 -3.66 3.88
N ILE A 478 -18.32 -2.62 3.29
CA ILE A 478 -19.01 -1.75 2.32
C ILE A 478 -18.76 -2.29 0.92
N VAL A 479 -19.83 -2.80 0.28
CA VAL A 479 -19.80 -3.42 -1.04
C VAL A 479 -20.94 -2.93 -1.93
#